data_0de89fa497c3fbadf4e45445a04dfbb8
#
_entry.id   0de89fa497c3fbadf4e45445a04dfbb8
#
_cell.length_a   1.000
_cell.length_b   1.000
_cell.length_c   1.000
_cell.angle_alpha   90.00
_cell.angle_beta   90.00
_cell.angle_gamma   90.00
#
_symmetry.space_group_name_H-M   'P 1'
#
loop_
_entity.id
_entity.type
_entity.pdbx_description
1 polymer ?
#
loop_
_entity_poly.entity_id
_entity_poly.type
_entity_poly.pdbx_seq_one_letter_code
_entity_poly.pdbx_strand_id
1 'polypeptide(L)'
;MLAIAVPGARAGARSARRVLRRPSTATLCFLGCFALYMAAGAFVAFSGGTDVLGGDGVSRVEIADRILFSRDPHLAAIGFVWSPLPILSLLPLVALKPIFPFLVTGALAGNIVSALFMAGAVVQMRGLLADLGVSPRRGWALTACFALHPMIILYAANAMSEAPFIFFLLLVGRRLHQWLQSRDVRPLVATGFFLALGYLTRYEAAAAAGAVVVVVVVATLRATRGGLGERVRQALVDVIVVVAPLVAAVVCWAVISWVITGSLFEQFTSTYGNQVQLQTRGLGGAASLTQIVAGVVKAARWMIGVEPFLPLVLIGCLAVVVHRRSWSDLGVVAMLGGVVAFMTYAFVTGKVDEELRYFIVAIPLVIVMVGIAVARSGTATRVPAADQARAITVTARPASRWRRAAAGPGPGRLARVIAVAAMVATIPLGYLGITDPTLDHHEAMAVQAVVHTGPLTPAQSAAMRRDQVDVAVSRYVDALNLGPGRVLVDDFLGYAIVMKSAHQDQYVITSDTDFQQILSDPSANGVEYVLIPSDSGMGTLDAVNRAYPGVYATGRGIGTLVTTFHDSSDSHTDWRLYRVSTSG
;
A
#
# COMPACT_ATOMS: atom_id res chain seq x y z
N MET A 1 9.86 53.31 63.64
CA MET A 1 8.53 52.96 63.10
C MET A 1 8.49 53.35 61.61
N LEU A 2 8.78 52.40 60.70
CA LEU A 2 8.66 52.59 59.26
C LEU A 2 7.53 51.66 58.77
N ALA A 3 6.47 52.25 58.26
CA ALA A 3 5.35 51.54 57.66
C ALA A 3 5.69 51.26 56.22
N ILE A 4 5.79 49.94 55.83
CA ILE A 4 5.95 49.48 54.46
C ILE A 4 4.57 49.26 53.92
N ALA A 5 4.18 50.05 52.89
CA ALA A 5 2.96 49.88 52.14
C ALA A 5 3.12 48.75 51.10
N VAL A 6 2.27 47.74 51.16
CA VAL A 6 2.16 46.63 50.15
C VAL A 6 1.20 47.08 49.08
N PRO A 7 1.59 47.04 47.76
CA PRO A 7 0.64 47.30 46.66
C PRO A 7 -0.22 46.07 46.41
N GLY A 8 -1.53 46.22 46.48
CA GLY A 8 -2.51 45.21 46.18
C GLY A 8 -2.49 44.78 44.71
N ALA A 9 -2.13 43.52 44.44
CA ALA A 9 -2.24 42.89 43.15
C ALA A 9 -3.72 42.55 42.85
N ARG A 10 -4.36 43.35 42.03
CA ARG A 10 -5.63 42.97 41.38
C ARG A 10 -5.34 41.93 40.29
N ALA A 11 -5.51 40.66 40.61
CA ALA A 11 -5.51 39.58 39.65
C ALA A 11 -6.75 39.68 38.75
N GLY A 12 -6.58 40.30 37.60
CA GLY A 12 -7.57 40.26 36.52
C GLY A 12 -7.64 38.84 35.94
N ALA A 13 -8.65 38.09 36.31
CA ALA A 13 -8.99 36.81 35.68
C ALA A 13 -9.36 37.04 34.20
N ARG A 14 -8.35 37.01 33.32
CA ARG A 14 -8.58 36.91 31.87
C ARG A 14 -9.14 35.51 31.60
N SER A 15 -10.44 35.40 31.51
CA SER A 15 -11.16 34.25 30.92
C SER A 15 -10.55 33.95 29.56
N ALA A 16 -9.71 32.93 29.49
CA ALA A 16 -9.19 32.39 28.24
C ALA A 16 -10.35 31.67 27.55
N ARG A 17 -11.24 32.43 26.87
CA ARG A 17 -12.13 31.86 25.87
C ARG A 17 -11.23 31.15 24.83
N ARG A 18 -11.11 29.84 24.92
CA ARG A 18 -10.60 29.00 23.81
C ARG A 18 -11.46 29.29 22.59
N VAL A 19 -11.03 30.22 21.75
CA VAL A 19 -11.59 30.39 20.41
C VAL A 19 -11.30 29.08 19.68
N LEU A 20 -12.31 28.22 19.57
CA LEU A 20 -12.27 27.04 18.72
C LEU A 20 -11.94 27.51 17.31
N ARG A 21 -10.67 27.39 16.92
CA ARG A 21 -10.23 27.72 15.55
C ARG A 21 -11.01 26.84 14.59
N ARG A 22 -11.70 27.45 13.63
CA ARG A 22 -12.38 26.70 12.57
C ARG A 22 -11.39 25.75 11.92
N PRO A 23 -11.76 24.49 11.68
CA PRO A 23 -10.88 23.52 11.04
C PRO A 23 -10.43 24.03 9.67
N SER A 24 -9.17 23.76 9.32
CA SER A 24 -8.63 24.16 8.02
C SER A 24 -9.35 23.39 6.89
N THR A 25 -9.37 23.95 5.68
CA THR A 25 -9.95 23.26 4.52
C THR A 25 -9.26 21.91 4.25
N ALA A 26 -7.96 21.79 4.56
CA ALA A 26 -7.25 20.52 4.48
C ALA A 26 -7.76 19.50 5.51
N THR A 27 -8.03 19.95 6.74
CA THR A 27 -8.61 19.12 7.80
C THR A 27 -10.01 18.63 7.42
N LEU A 28 -10.85 19.51 6.88
CA LEU A 28 -12.19 19.14 6.43
C LEU A 28 -12.14 18.16 5.26
N CYS A 29 -11.24 18.36 4.31
CA CYS A 29 -11.02 17.43 3.20
C CYS A 29 -10.58 16.06 3.72
N PHE A 30 -9.61 16.01 4.63
CA PHE A 30 -9.14 14.78 5.26
C PHE A 30 -10.30 14.04 5.95
N LEU A 31 -11.04 14.71 6.82
CA LEU A 31 -12.13 14.09 7.57
C LEU A 31 -13.27 13.61 6.65
N GLY A 32 -13.61 14.38 5.61
CA GLY A 32 -14.62 13.98 4.63
C GLY A 32 -14.22 12.76 3.82
N CYS A 33 -12.98 12.70 3.33
CA CYS A 33 -12.45 11.53 2.61
C CYS A 33 -12.32 10.33 3.56
N PHE A 34 -11.81 10.52 4.77
CA PHE A 34 -11.73 9.47 5.77
C PHE A 34 -13.12 8.86 6.06
N ALA A 35 -14.13 9.70 6.30
CA ALA A 35 -15.50 9.23 6.53
C ALA A 35 -16.06 8.46 5.33
N LEU A 36 -15.82 8.95 4.09
CA LEU A 36 -16.22 8.26 2.86
C LEU A 36 -15.58 6.86 2.77
N TYR A 37 -14.28 6.78 2.97
CA TYR A 37 -13.54 5.52 2.84
C TYR A 37 -13.89 4.54 3.97
N MET A 38 -14.12 5.05 5.19
CA MET A 38 -14.64 4.24 6.29
C MET A 38 -16.04 3.70 6.00
N ALA A 39 -16.92 4.52 5.43
CA ALA A 39 -18.25 4.07 5.05
C ALA A 39 -18.21 2.98 3.96
N ALA A 40 -17.32 3.13 2.97
CA ALA A 40 -17.08 2.11 1.95
C ALA A 40 -16.55 0.80 2.57
N GLY A 41 -15.55 0.88 3.46
CA GLY A 41 -14.99 -0.29 4.15
C GLY A 41 -16.02 -0.98 5.06
N ALA A 42 -16.81 -0.22 5.81
CA ALA A 42 -17.89 -0.75 6.64
C ALA A 42 -18.96 -1.44 5.77
N PHE A 43 -19.37 -0.81 4.67
CA PHE A 43 -20.33 -1.39 3.74
C PHE A 43 -19.84 -2.75 3.21
N VAL A 44 -18.57 -2.86 2.84
CA VAL A 44 -17.98 -4.11 2.39
C VAL A 44 -17.97 -5.16 3.50
N ALA A 45 -17.49 -4.81 4.69
CA ALA A 45 -17.43 -5.73 5.83
C ALA A 45 -18.81 -6.30 6.20
N PHE A 46 -19.88 -5.51 6.04
CA PHE A 46 -21.25 -5.95 6.34
C PHE A 46 -21.97 -6.64 5.17
N SER A 47 -21.49 -6.46 3.93
CA SER A 47 -22.22 -6.95 2.74
C SER A 47 -21.70 -8.27 2.18
N GLY A 48 -20.46 -8.64 2.39
CA GLY A 48 -19.89 -9.76 1.64
C GLY A 48 -18.76 -10.53 2.30
N GLY A 49 -18.39 -10.20 3.52
CA GLY A 49 -17.22 -10.80 4.15
C GLY A 49 -15.90 -10.13 3.76
N THR A 50 -14.93 -10.31 4.59
CA THR A 50 -13.63 -9.61 4.52
C THR A 50 -12.72 -10.13 3.40
N ASP A 51 -12.84 -11.40 3.02
CA ASP A 51 -11.96 -12.06 2.04
C ASP A 51 -12.23 -11.61 0.59
N VAL A 52 -13.42 -11.09 0.32
CA VAL A 52 -13.79 -10.59 -1.01
C VAL A 52 -12.91 -9.41 -1.46
N LEU A 53 -12.29 -8.70 -0.51
CA LEU A 53 -11.44 -7.52 -0.79
C LEU A 53 -9.95 -7.82 -0.93
N GLY A 54 -9.56 -9.07 -0.92
CA GLY A 54 -8.17 -9.50 -1.09
C GLY A 54 -7.57 -10.09 0.18
N GLY A 55 -7.21 -11.36 0.13
CA GLY A 55 -6.62 -12.13 1.22
C GLY A 55 -5.36 -11.50 1.81
N ASP A 56 -4.57 -10.80 0.99
CA ASP A 56 -3.38 -10.06 1.45
C ASP A 56 -3.69 -8.97 2.50
N GLY A 57 -4.83 -8.28 2.38
CA GLY A 57 -5.25 -7.27 3.35
C GLY A 57 -5.61 -7.90 4.69
N VAL A 58 -6.36 -8.99 4.65
CA VAL A 58 -6.77 -9.76 5.83
C VAL A 58 -5.56 -10.40 6.51
N SER A 59 -4.65 -11.01 5.73
CA SER A 59 -3.43 -11.63 6.27
C SER A 59 -2.53 -10.63 7.00
N ARG A 60 -2.47 -9.37 6.57
CA ARG A 60 -1.72 -8.32 7.31
C ARG A 60 -2.34 -8.01 8.67
N VAL A 61 -3.67 -8.05 8.78
CA VAL A 61 -4.35 -7.88 10.07
C VAL A 61 -4.07 -9.07 10.97
N GLU A 62 -4.10 -10.30 10.43
CA GLU A 62 -3.71 -11.51 11.17
C GLU A 62 -2.26 -11.45 11.63
N ILE A 63 -1.31 -11.05 10.75
CA ILE A 63 0.10 -10.89 11.14
C ILE A 63 0.25 -9.89 12.29
N ALA A 64 -0.48 -8.78 12.27
CA ALA A 64 -0.47 -7.83 13.39
C ALA A 64 -1.08 -8.42 14.65
N ASP A 65 -2.09 -9.28 14.51
CA ASP A 65 -2.77 -9.96 15.61
C ASP A 65 -1.86 -11.01 16.26
N ARG A 66 -1.19 -11.86 15.49
CA ARG A 66 -0.29 -12.89 16.02
C ARG A 66 0.94 -12.32 16.72
N ILE A 67 1.44 -11.13 16.30
CA ILE A 67 2.50 -10.41 17.01
C ILE A 67 2.10 -10.14 18.47
N LEU A 68 0.82 -9.89 18.75
CA LEU A 68 0.32 -9.47 20.06
C LEU A 68 -0.42 -10.56 20.83
N PHE A 69 -1.07 -11.50 20.15
CA PHE A 69 -2.08 -12.38 20.75
C PHE A 69 -1.98 -13.87 20.35
N SER A 70 -0.96 -14.28 19.58
CA SER A 70 -0.71 -15.71 19.32
C SER A 70 -0.28 -16.46 20.59
N ARG A 71 -0.08 -17.76 20.50
CA ARG A 71 0.50 -18.58 21.57
C ARG A 71 1.91 -18.11 21.98
N ASP A 72 2.71 -17.66 21.01
CA ASP A 72 4.08 -17.16 21.20
C ASP A 72 4.19 -15.71 20.67
N PRO A 73 3.68 -14.68 21.42
CA PRO A 73 3.61 -13.30 20.93
C PRO A 73 5.00 -12.66 20.92
N HIS A 74 5.48 -12.28 19.73
CA HIS A 74 6.77 -11.61 19.58
C HIS A 74 6.85 -10.83 18.28
N LEU A 75 7.71 -9.80 18.23
CA LEU A 75 7.78 -8.90 17.07
C LEU A 75 8.29 -9.58 15.79
N ALA A 76 9.13 -10.61 15.91
CA ALA A 76 9.64 -11.36 14.76
C ALA A 76 8.54 -12.14 14.03
N ALA A 77 7.38 -12.39 14.65
CA ALA A 77 6.19 -12.96 14.01
C ALA A 77 5.62 -12.09 12.89
N ILE A 78 6.13 -10.84 12.70
CA ILE A 78 5.82 -10.00 11.54
C ILE A 78 6.14 -10.71 10.21
N GLY A 79 7.10 -11.64 10.22
CA GLY A 79 7.60 -12.28 9.01
C GLY A 79 8.37 -11.30 8.12
N PHE A 80 8.98 -11.82 7.06
CA PHE A 80 9.86 -11.04 6.18
C PHE A 80 9.50 -11.14 4.70
N VAL A 81 8.38 -11.77 4.38
CA VAL A 81 7.83 -11.82 3.02
C VAL A 81 7.23 -10.47 2.63
N TRP A 82 6.50 -9.86 3.57
CA TRP A 82 5.87 -8.55 3.39
C TRP A 82 6.74 -7.39 3.88
N SER A 83 6.55 -6.23 3.28
CA SER A 83 7.13 -4.98 3.80
C SER A 83 6.51 -4.64 5.17
N PRO A 84 7.31 -4.19 6.16
CA PRO A 84 6.86 -4.13 7.56
C PRO A 84 5.90 -2.99 7.91
N LEU A 85 5.97 -1.85 7.21
CA LEU A 85 5.29 -0.63 7.65
C LEU A 85 3.75 -0.73 7.65
N PRO A 86 3.08 -1.39 6.67
CA PRO A 86 1.64 -1.60 6.74
C PRO A 86 1.23 -2.38 8.00
N ILE A 87 1.96 -3.46 8.33
CA ILE A 87 1.68 -4.30 9.50
C ILE A 87 1.93 -3.52 10.80
N LEU A 88 3.07 -2.83 10.92
CA LEU A 88 3.38 -2.01 12.09
C LEU A 88 2.35 -0.90 12.32
N SER A 89 1.75 -0.37 11.25
CA SER A 89 0.71 0.65 11.36
C SER A 89 -0.63 0.11 11.90
N LEU A 90 -0.85 -1.22 11.85
CA LEU A 90 -2.02 -1.88 12.40
C LEU A 90 -1.92 -2.13 13.91
N LEU A 91 -0.71 -2.32 14.46
CA LEU A 91 -0.50 -2.72 15.85
C LEU A 91 -1.28 -1.87 16.88
N PRO A 92 -1.34 -0.52 16.79
CA PRO A 92 -2.07 0.28 17.76
C PRO A 92 -3.58 -0.01 17.79
N LEU A 93 -4.17 -0.38 16.64
CA LEU A 93 -5.58 -0.70 16.53
C LEU A 93 -5.84 -2.17 16.94
N VAL A 94 -4.98 -3.08 16.54
CA VAL A 94 -5.06 -4.49 16.90
C VAL A 94 -4.88 -4.68 18.41
N ALA A 95 -4.03 -3.88 19.07
CA ALA A 95 -3.90 -3.88 20.53
C ALA A 95 -5.22 -3.59 21.29
N LEU A 96 -6.22 -3.01 20.61
CA LEU A 96 -7.56 -2.78 21.15
C LEU A 96 -8.50 -4.00 21.00
N LYS A 97 -8.04 -5.12 20.43
CA LYS A 97 -8.81 -6.36 20.23
C LYS A 97 -9.54 -6.84 21.50
N PRO A 98 -8.95 -6.83 22.70
CA PRO A 98 -9.64 -7.30 23.89
C PRO A 98 -10.91 -6.50 24.24
N ILE A 99 -10.98 -5.22 23.77
CA ILE A 99 -12.15 -4.35 23.99
C ILE A 99 -13.07 -4.36 22.76
N PHE A 100 -12.46 -4.42 21.56
CA PHE A 100 -13.15 -4.34 20.26
C PHE A 100 -12.69 -5.48 19.34
N PRO A 101 -13.14 -6.73 19.57
CA PRO A 101 -12.68 -7.91 18.80
C PRO A 101 -12.89 -7.78 17.29
N PHE A 102 -13.94 -7.08 16.86
CA PHE A 102 -14.27 -6.86 15.45
C PHE A 102 -13.20 -6.07 14.67
N LEU A 103 -12.30 -5.34 15.35
CA LEU A 103 -11.16 -4.71 14.70
C LEU A 103 -10.27 -5.73 13.98
N VAL A 104 -10.17 -6.94 14.53
CA VAL A 104 -9.41 -8.06 13.98
C VAL A 104 -10.32 -8.99 13.19
N THR A 105 -11.34 -9.61 13.84
CA THR A 105 -12.19 -10.62 13.21
C THR A 105 -12.94 -10.15 11.97
N GLY A 106 -13.23 -8.85 11.88
CA GLY A 106 -13.81 -8.17 10.71
C GLY A 106 -12.79 -7.39 9.87
N ALA A 107 -11.48 -7.53 10.12
CA ALA A 107 -10.39 -6.79 9.48
C ALA A 107 -10.56 -5.25 9.47
N LEU A 108 -11.42 -4.70 10.36
CA LEU A 108 -11.73 -3.27 10.38
C LEU A 108 -10.51 -2.39 10.71
N ALA A 109 -9.55 -2.91 11.48
CA ALA A 109 -8.28 -2.22 11.73
C ALA A 109 -7.56 -1.88 10.43
N GLY A 110 -7.57 -2.80 9.47
CA GLY A 110 -6.99 -2.59 8.15
C GLY A 110 -7.73 -1.51 7.34
N ASN A 111 -9.06 -1.51 7.38
CA ASN A 111 -9.88 -0.49 6.73
C ASN A 111 -9.59 0.91 7.31
N ILE A 112 -9.46 1.03 8.63
CA ILE A 112 -9.12 2.29 9.30
C ILE A 112 -7.76 2.81 8.81
N VAL A 113 -6.74 1.96 8.80
CA VAL A 113 -5.38 2.33 8.36
C VAL A 113 -5.37 2.74 6.90
N SER A 114 -6.00 1.96 6.01
CA SER A 114 -6.09 2.28 4.58
C SER A 114 -6.83 3.60 4.36
N ALA A 115 -7.96 3.83 5.04
CA ALA A 115 -8.72 5.07 4.96
C ALA A 115 -7.92 6.29 5.44
N LEU A 116 -7.15 6.16 6.54
CA LEU A 116 -6.28 7.22 7.06
C LEU A 116 -5.20 7.61 6.04
N PHE A 117 -4.48 6.64 5.50
CA PHE A 117 -3.43 6.90 4.52
C PHE A 117 -3.99 7.47 3.22
N MET A 118 -5.10 6.94 2.70
CA MET A 118 -5.68 7.44 1.45
C MET A 118 -6.28 8.84 1.62
N ALA A 119 -6.94 9.15 2.74
CA ALA A 119 -7.38 10.51 3.05
C ALA A 119 -6.18 11.47 3.14
N GLY A 120 -5.07 11.04 3.72
CA GLY A 120 -3.79 11.74 3.70
C GLY A 120 -3.27 11.96 2.28
N ALA A 121 -3.34 10.94 1.42
CA ALA A 121 -2.95 11.01 0.02
C ALA A 121 -3.75 12.06 -0.75
N VAL A 122 -5.06 12.14 -0.54
CA VAL A 122 -5.93 13.18 -1.14
C VAL A 122 -5.46 14.58 -0.74
N VAL A 123 -5.13 14.80 0.53
CA VAL A 123 -4.59 16.08 1.01
C VAL A 123 -3.24 16.39 0.35
N GLN A 124 -2.35 15.39 0.19
CA GLN A 124 -1.07 15.60 -0.49
C GLN A 124 -1.26 15.87 -1.99
N MET A 125 -2.18 15.20 -2.66
CA MET A 125 -2.54 15.49 -4.06
C MET A 125 -3.02 16.94 -4.20
N ARG A 126 -3.92 17.39 -3.33
CA ARG A 126 -4.38 18.79 -3.33
C ARG A 126 -3.23 19.78 -3.13
N GLY A 127 -2.30 19.46 -2.22
CA GLY A 127 -1.10 20.25 -1.97
C GLY A 127 -0.17 20.29 -3.19
N LEU A 128 0.10 19.14 -3.81
CA LEU A 128 0.93 19.03 -5.01
C LEU A 128 0.35 19.83 -6.19
N LEU A 129 -0.96 19.72 -6.42
CA LEU A 129 -1.64 20.51 -7.46
C LEU A 129 -1.52 22.03 -7.21
N ALA A 130 -1.55 22.45 -5.94
CA ALA A 130 -1.32 23.85 -5.58
C ALA A 130 0.13 24.27 -5.83
N ASP A 131 1.09 23.44 -5.44
CA ASP A 131 2.52 23.68 -5.67
C ASP A 131 2.85 23.75 -7.18
N LEU A 132 2.15 22.98 -8.01
CA LEU A 132 2.21 23.03 -9.49
C LEU A 132 1.53 24.29 -10.10
N GLY A 133 0.89 25.15 -9.29
CA GLY A 133 0.24 26.37 -9.77
C GLY A 133 -1.15 26.17 -10.38
N VAL A 134 -1.81 25.04 -10.08
CA VAL A 134 -3.21 24.80 -10.49
C VAL A 134 -4.14 25.72 -9.71
N SER A 135 -5.05 26.41 -10.43
CA SER A 135 -6.01 27.30 -9.77
C SER A 135 -6.90 26.57 -8.76
N PRO A 136 -7.32 27.22 -7.65
CA PRO A 136 -8.05 26.54 -6.58
C PRO A 136 -9.26 25.72 -7.04
N ARG A 137 -10.10 26.28 -7.93
CA ARG A 137 -11.30 25.58 -8.44
C ARG A 137 -10.94 24.30 -9.19
N ARG A 138 -9.94 24.34 -10.11
CA ARG A 138 -9.51 23.16 -10.86
C ARG A 138 -8.75 22.17 -9.96
N GLY A 139 -7.94 22.69 -9.03
CA GLY A 139 -7.24 21.86 -8.06
C GLY A 139 -8.21 21.04 -7.23
N TRP A 140 -9.33 21.62 -6.79
CA TRP A 140 -10.38 20.88 -6.07
C TRP A 140 -11.11 19.88 -6.98
N ALA A 141 -11.41 20.23 -8.23
CA ALA A 141 -12.05 19.31 -9.18
C ALA A 141 -11.15 18.07 -9.43
N LEU A 142 -9.86 18.27 -9.72
CA LEU A 142 -8.90 17.18 -9.93
C LEU A 142 -8.67 16.35 -8.65
N THR A 143 -8.65 17.01 -7.48
CA THR A 143 -8.56 16.29 -6.20
C THR A 143 -9.80 15.43 -5.95
N ALA A 144 -10.99 15.93 -6.31
CA ALA A 144 -12.23 15.15 -6.22
C ALA A 144 -12.22 13.97 -7.21
N CYS A 145 -11.73 14.17 -8.46
CA CYS A 145 -11.56 13.06 -9.41
C CYS A 145 -10.64 11.97 -8.85
N PHE A 146 -9.53 12.35 -8.22
CA PHE A 146 -8.64 11.40 -7.54
C PHE A 146 -9.35 10.69 -6.39
N ALA A 147 -9.99 11.44 -5.48
CA ALA A 147 -10.60 10.90 -4.27
C ALA A 147 -11.80 9.98 -4.55
N LEU A 148 -12.55 10.28 -5.62
CA LEU A 148 -13.77 9.54 -6.00
C LEU A 148 -13.52 8.50 -7.08
N HIS A 149 -12.28 8.31 -7.52
CA HIS A 149 -11.97 7.26 -8.48
C HIS A 149 -12.29 5.89 -7.85
N PRO A 150 -13.03 5.00 -8.53
CA PRO A 150 -13.52 3.75 -7.93
C PRO A 150 -12.41 2.88 -7.35
N MET A 151 -11.28 2.76 -8.04
CA MET A 151 -10.13 2.01 -7.56
C MET A 151 -9.48 2.64 -6.32
N ILE A 152 -9.48 3.98 -6.21
CA ILE A 152 -9.00 4.68 -5.01
C ILE A 152 -9.92 4.40 -3.82
N ILE A 153 -11.25 4.38 -4.02
CA ILE A 153 -12.22 4.05 -2.97
C ILE A 153 -12.03 2.60 -2.54
N LEU A 154 -11.91 1.67 -3.48
CA LEU A 154 -11.72 0.24 -3.22
C LEU A 154 -10.47 0.00 -2.35
N TYR A 155 -9.32 0.56 -2.76
CA TYR A 155 -8.05 0.38 -2.05
C TYR A 155 -7.89 1.28 -0.82
N ALA A 156 -8.76 2.22 -0.60
CA ALA A 156 -8.89 2.93 0.68
C ALA A 156 -9.68 2.15 1.73
N ALA A 157 -10.36 1.06 1.33
CA ALA A 157 -11.33 0.33 2.15
C ALA A 157 -10.95 -1.13 2.44
N ASN A 158 -9.77 -1.61 2.01
CA ASN A 158 -9.49 -3.05 1.93
C ASN A 158 -8.23 -3.54 2.66
N ALA A 159 -7.65 -2.79 3.57
CA ALA A 159 -6.45 -3.16 4.34
C ALA A 159 -5.17 -3.42 3.49
N MET A 160 -5.20 -3.12 2.19
CA MET A 160 -4.08 -3.34 1.28
C MET A 160 -3.00 -2.26 1.41
N SER A 161 -1.79 -2.54 0.94
CA SER A 161 -0.64 -1.63 1.04
C SER A 161 -0.64 -0.49 0.03
N GLU A 162 -1.55 -0.47 -0.91
CA GLU A 162 -1.67 0.56 -1.96
C GLU A 162 -1.96 1.95 -1.39
N ALA A 163 -2.85 2.06 -0.40
CA ALA A 163 -3.18 3.33 0.23
C ALA A 163 -1.98 4.02 0.90
N PRO A 164 -1.22 3.36 1.81
CA PRO A 164 -0.02 3.95 2.37
C PRO A 164 1.08 4.18 1.32
N PHE A 165 1.21 3.33 0.31
CA PHE A 165 2.17 3.50 -0.77
C PHE A 165 1.90 4.77 -1.59
N ILE A 166 0.67 4.99 -2.06
CA ILE A 166 0.26 6.20 -2.78
C ILE A 166 0.48 7.45 -1.93
N PHE A 167 0.18 7.38 -0.63
CA PHE A 167 0.44 8.49 0.29
C PHE A 167 1.91 8.90 0.31
N PHE A 168 2.82 7.94 0.46
CA PHE A 168 4.26 8.23 0.47
C PHE A 168 4.77 8.67 -0.91
N LEU A 169 4.30 8.09 -2.01
CA LEU A 169 4.65 8.55 -3.35
C LEU A 169 4.24 10.01 -3.59
N LEU A 170 3.06 10.42 -3.13
CA LEU A 170 2.62 11.81 -3.26
C LEU A 170 3.43 12.76 -2.38
N LEU A 171 3.85 12.33 -1.18
CA LEU A 171 4.80 13.08 -0.36
C LEU A 171 6.16 13.22 -1.05
N VAL A 172 6.71 12.13 -1.60
CA VAL A 172 7.94 12.14 -2.41
C VAL A 172 7.81 13.13 -3.56
N GLY A 173 6.77 12.99 -4.38
CA GLY A 173 6.53 13.85 -5.54
C GLY A 173 6.43 15.32 -5.17
N ARG A 174 5.73 15.63 -4.09
CA ARG A 174 5.56 17.00 -3.60
C ARG A 174 6.88 17.60 -3.10
N ARG A 175 7.66 16.85 -2.30
CA ARG A 175 8.96 17.30 -1.79
C ARG A 175 10.00 17.41 -2.91
N LEU A 176 10.02 16.47 -3.83
CA LEU A 176 10.86 16.54 -5.03
C LEU A 176 10.55 17.79 -5.86
N HIS A 177 9.26 18.11 -6.11
CA HIS A 177 8.85 19.32 -6.81
C HIS A 177 9.32 20.57 -6.06
N GLN A 178 9.13 20.65 -4.74
CA GLN A 178 9.59 21.78 -3.91
C GLN A 178 11.11 21.95 -4.00
N TRP A 179 11.88 20.87 -3.98
CA TRP A 179 13.34 20.91 -4.16
C TRP A 179 13.72 21.40 -5.56
N LEU A 180 13.05 20.92 -6.60
CA LEU A 180 13.28 21.37 -7.97
C LEU A 180 13.05 22.88 -8.14
N GLN A 181 12.15 23.48 -7.36
CA GLN A 181 11.86 24.91 -7.39
C GLN A 181 12.79 25.75 -6.51
N SER A 182 13.10 25.28 -5.29
CA SER A 182 13.84 26.07 -4.28
C SER A 182 15.34 25.78 -4.24
N ARG A 183 15.72 24.54 -4.57
CA ARG A 183 17.08 24.00 -4.35
C ARG A 183 17.52 24.02 -2.87
N ASP A 184 16.57 24.12 -1.95
CA ASP A 184 16.83 23.92 -0.53
C ASP A 184 17.03 22.44 -0.24
N VAL A 185 18.01 22.11 0.63
CA VAL A 185 18.32 20.73 1.01
C VAL A 185 17.20 20.04 1.78
N ARG A 186 16.40 20.80 2.55
CA ARG A 186 15.34 20.23 3.39
C ARG A 186 14.29 19.42 2.64
N PRO A 187 13.69 19.91 1.52
CA PRO A 187 12.81 19.08 0.72
C PRO A 187 13.50 17.86 0.14
N LEU A 188 14.81 17.92 -0.20
CA LEU A 188 15.53 16.77 -0.74
C LEU A 188 15.71 15.66 0.31
N VAL A 189 16.10 16.04 1.55
CA VAL A 189 16.16 15.12 2.69
C VAL A 189 14.79 14.49 2.95
N ALA A 190 13.73 15.29 2.95
CA ALA A 190 12.36 14.80 3.14
C ALA A 190 11.94 13.84 2.01
N THR A 191 12.38 14.08 0.76
CA THR A 191 12.17 13.16 -0.37
C THR A 191 12.78 11.80 -0.07
N GLY A 192 14.04 11.75 0.39
CA GLY A 192 14.73 10.52 0.75
C GLY A 192 14.06 9.78 1.91
N PHE A 193 13.64 10.52 2.93
CA PHE A 193 12.93 9.94 4.08
C PHE A 193 11.59 9.29 3.67
N PHE A 194 10.80 9.98 2.82
CA PHE A 194 9.54 9.41 2.35
C PHE A 194 9.73 8.27 1.33
N LEU A 195 10.85 8.25 0.58
CA LEU A 195 11.22 7.08 -0.22
C LEU A 195 11.53 5.87 0.66
N ALA A 196 12.22 6.07 1.79
CA ALA A 196 12.49 5.02 2.76
C ALA A 196 11.19 4.44 3.35
N LEU A 197 10.26 5.29 3.78
CA LEU A 197 8.95 4.85 4.26
C LEU A 197 8.13 4.17 3.15
N GLY A 198 8.20 4.67 1.91
CA GLY A 198 7.60 4.03 0.74
C GLY A 198 8.15 2.61 0.50
N TYR A 199 9.47 2.40 0.64
CA TYR A 199 10.11 1.09 0.52
C TYR A 199 9.66 0.12 1.63
N LEU A 200 9.60 0.60 2.87
CA LEU A 200 9.07 -0.18 3.98
C LEU A 200 7.56 -0.46 3.86
N THR A 201 6.89 0.14 2.88
CA THR A 201 5.49 -0.12 2.52
C THR A 201 5.37 -1.09 1.35
N ARG A 202 6.13 -0.85 0.27
CA ARG A 202 6.17 -1.69 -0.95
C ARG A 202 7.54 -1.55 -1.61
N TYR A 203 8.11 -2.66 -2.04
CA TYR A 203 9.44 -2.70 -2.67
C TYR A 203 9.52 -1.93 -3.99
N GLU A 204 8.39 -1.68 -4.66
CA GLU A 204 8.30 -0.88 -5.88
C GLU A 204 8.72 0.58 -5.68
N ALA A 205 8.81 1.06 -4.44
CA ALA A 205 9.41 2.36 -4.13
C ALA A 205 10.87 2.46 -4.60
N ALA A 206 11.57 1.34 -4.78
CA ALA A 206 12.92 1.32 -5.37
C ALA A 206 12.92 1.86 -6.81
N ALA A 207 11.87 1.58 -7.59
CA ALA A 207 11.71 2.16 -8.93
C ALA A 207 11.47 3.66 -8.89
N ALA A 208 10.65 4.14 -7.93
CA ALA A 208 10.49 5.57 -7.69
C ALA A 208 11.83 6.23 -7.32
N ALA A 209 12.63 5.58 -6.48
CA ALA A 209 13.95 6.07 -6.07
C ALA A 209 14.91 6.16 -7.26
N GLY A 210 14.96 5.14 -8.14
CA GLY A 210 15.73 5.17 -9.37
C GLY A 210 15.37 6.37 -10.27
N ALA A 211 14.06 6.60 -10.46
CA ALA A 211 13.58 7.75 -11.22
C ALA A 211 13.93 9.09 -10.54
N VAL A 212 13.82 9.18 -9.21
CA VAL A 212 14.22 10.38 -8.43
C VAL A 212 15.72 10.64 -8.59
N VAL A 213 16.58 9.63 -8.53
CA VAL A 213 18.03 9.76 -8.74
C VAL A 213 18.31 10.37 -10.12
N VAL A 214 17.69 9.84 -11.18
CA VAL A 214 17.85 10.40 -12.53
C VAL A 214 17.41 11.86 -12.58
N VAL A 215 16.27 12.20 -12.00
CA VAL A 215 15.76 13.58 -11.93
C VAL A 215 16.72 14.49 -11.18
N VAL A 216 17.25 14.04 -10.03
CA VAL A 216 18.19 14.80 -9.19
C VAL A 216 19.49 15.05 -9.95
N VAL A 217 20.08 14.01 -10.56
CA VAL A 217 21.30 14.14 -11.36
C VAL A 217 21.11 15.14 -12.50
N VAL A 218 20.09 14.94 -13.34
CA VAL A 218 19.83 15.81 -14.49
C VAL A 218 19.57 17.25 -14.04
N ALA A 219 18.79 17.44 -12.99
CA ALA A 219 18.45 18.75 -12.48
C ALA A 219 19.67 19.46 -11.88
N THR A 220 20.55 18.76 -11.15
CA THR A 220 21.75 19.34 -10.56
C THR A 220 22.82 19.63 -11.61
N LEU A 221 23.08 18.70 -12.54
CA LEU A 221 24.01 18.94 -13.65
C LEU A 221 23.64 20.16 -14.50
N ARG A 222 22.34 20.44 -14.67
CA ARG A 222 21.85 21.62 -15.43
C ARG A 222 21.86 22.90 -14.62
N ALA A 223 21.72 22.83 -13.30
CA ALA A 223 21.60 24.02 -12.44
C ALA A 223 22.95 24.53 -11.92
N THR A 224 23.92 23.64 -11.69
CA THR A 224 25.21 23.98 -11.14
C THR A 224 26.10 24.68 -12.17
N ARG A 225 26.71 25.80 -11.78
CA ARG A 225 27.68 26.54 -12.59
C ARG A 225 29.08 26.01 -12.29
N GLY A 226 29.98 26.02 -13.26
CA GLY A 226 31.36 25.56 -13.12
C GLY A 226 31.72 24.47 -14.09
N GLY A 227 32.92 23.91 -13.96
CA GLY A 227 33.42 22.80 -14.76
C GLY A 227 32.65 21.50 -14.52
N LEU A 228 32.84 20.51 -15.38
CA LEU A 228 32.14 19.22 -15.30
C LEU A 228 32.37 18.55 -13.93
N GLY A 229 33.61 18.57 -13.40
CA GLY A 229 33.93 17.99 -12.09
C GLY A 229 33.12 18.57 -10.93
N GLU A 230 32.95 19.90 -10.87
CA GLU A 230 32.13 20.55 -9.84
C GLU A 230 30.65 20.15 -9.94
N ARG A 231 30.12 20.08 -11.18
CA ARG A 231 28.73 19.70 -11.44
C ARG A 231 28.47 18.24 -11.05
N VAL A 232 29.39 17.34 -11.37
CA VAL A 232 29.32 15.92 -10.99
C VAL A 232 29.42 15.78 -9.48
N ARG A 233 30.39 16.46 -8.84
CA ARG A 233 30.52 16.43 -7.37
C ARG A 233 29.23 16.86 -6.66
N GLN A 234 28.63 17.96 -7.11
CA GLN A 234 27.36 18.42 -6.52
C GLN A 234 26.21 17.44 -6.77
N ALA A 235 26.15 16.81 -7.95
CA ALA A 235 25.15 15.80 -8.27
C ALA A 235 25.30 14.57 -7.36
N LEU A 236 26.54 14.12 -7.11
CA LEU A 236 26.82 13.02 -6.18
C LEU A 236 26.37 13.36 -4.74
N VAL A 237 26.66 14.57 -4.26
CA VAL A 237 26.20 15.02 -2.93
C VAL A 237 24.68 15.00 -2.85
N ASP A 238 23.97 15.58 -3.84
CA ASP A 238 22.51 15.63 -3.85
C ASP A 238 21.91 14.20 -3.93
N VAL A 239 22.54 13.27 -4.68
CA VAL A 239 22.14 11.86 -4.75
C VAL A 239 22.35 11.18 -3.40
N ILE A 240 23.51 11.35 -2.76
CA ILE A 240 23.77 10.78 -1.43
C ILE A 240 22.72 11.25 -0.44
N VAL A 241 22.41 12.55 -0.43
CA VAL A 241 21.40 13.12 0.49
C VAL A 241 20.03 12.48 0.30
N VAL A 242 19.60 12.25 -0.94
CA VAL A 242 18.26 11.69 -1.20
C VAL A 242 18.19 10.18 -1.04
N VAL A 243 19.30 9.46 -1.28
CA VAL A 243 19.32 7.98 -1.25
C VAL A 243 19.68 7.44 0.14
N ALA A 244 20.47 8.17 0.94
CA ALA A 244 20.94 7.68 2.23
C ALA A 244 19.82 7.19 3.18
N PRO A 245 18.68 7.86 3.36
CA PRO A 245 17.59 7.35 4.20
C PRO A 245 17.01 6.04 3.67
N LEU A 246 16.87 5.90 2.34
CA LEU A 246 16.40 4.67 1.72
C LEU A 246 17.39 3.52 1.92
N VAL A 247 18.68 3.75 1.67
CA VAL A 247 19.73 2.74 1.90
C VAL A 247 19.74 2.30 3.36
N ALA A 248 19.62 3.23 4.29
CA ALA A 248 19.54 2.90 5.71
C ALA A 248 18.32 2.00 6.00
N ALA A 249 17.15 2.31 5.46
CA ALA A 249 15.95 1.47 5.64
C ALA A 249 16.12 0.07 5.04
N VAL A 250 16.70 -0.03 3.82
CA VAL A 250 16.97 -1.32 3.16
C VAL A 250 17.96 -2.14 4.00
N VAL A 251 19.07 -1.54 4.43
CA VAL A 251 20.09 -2.21 5.23
C VAL A 251 19.52 -2.65 6.59
N CYS A 252 18.81 -1.77 7.29
CA CYS A 252 18.20 -2.13 8.57
C CYS A 252 17.23 -3.30 8.41
N TRP A 253 16.37 -3.27 7.40
CA TRP A 253 15.41 -4.35 7.17
C TRP A 253 16.11 -5.67 6.80
N ALA A 254 17.11 -5.62 5.92
CA ALA A 254 17.90 -6.79 5.55
C ALA A 254 18.68 -7.39 6.75
N VAL A 255 19.29 -6.55 7.60
CA VAL A 255 20.00 -7.01 8.80
C VAL A 255 19.02 -7.64 9.81
N ILE A 256 17.85 -7.04 10.03
CA ILE A 256 16.82 -7.61 10.91
C ILE A 256 16.34 -8.96 10.35
N SER A 257 16.09 -9.05 9.04
CA SER A 257 15.76 -10.31 8.37
C SER A 257 16.85 -11.37 8.61
N TRP A 258 18.11 -11.01 8.36
CA TRP A 258 19.23 -11.94 8.55
C TRP A 258 19.41 -12.42 9.99
N VAL A 259 19.27 -11.54 10.96
CA VAL A 259 19.40 -11.91 12.38
C VAL A 259 18.29 -12.89 12.82
N ILE A 260 17.09 -12.76 12.26
CA ILE A 260 15.93 -13.56 12.66
C ILE A 260 15.78 -14.83 11.83
N THR A 261 15.94 -14.74 10.51
CA THR A 261 15.70 -15.87 9.59
C THR A 261 16.96 -16.51 9.03
N GLY A 262 18.13 -15.92 9.24
CA GLY A 262 19.39 -16.34 8.59
C GLY A 262 19.52 -15.89 7.13
N SER A 263 18.49 -15.22 6.56
CA SER A 263 18.47 -14.74 5.17
C SER A 263 18.39 -13.21 5.12
N LEU A 264 19.30 -12.56 4.39
CA LEU A 264 19.28 -11.10 4.19
C LEU A 264 18.04 -10.61 3.43
N PHE A 265 17.50 -11.44 2.55
CA PHE A 265 16.43 -11.08 1.63
C PHE A 265 15.34 -12.16 1.61
N GLU A 266 14.80 -12.47 2.78
CA GLU A 266 13.77 -13.50 2.96
C GLU A 266 12.56 -13.26 2.04
N GLN A 267 12.22 -12.01 1.74
CA GLN A 267 11.16 -11.66 0.80
C GLN A 267 11.34 -12.27 -0.61
N PHE A 268 12.57 -12.63 -1.00
CA PHE A 268 12.87 -13.24 -2.30
C PHE A 268 13.19 -14.73 -2.22
N THR A 269 13.59 -15.21 -1.04
CA THR A 269 14.07 -16.59 -0.84
C THR A 269 13.08 -17.46 -0.08
N SER A 270 12.07 -16.85 0.58
CA SER A 270 11.05 -17.56 1.33
C SER A 270 10.26 -18.53 0.46
N THR A 271 9.94 -19.70 1.02
CA THR A 271 9.00 -20.67 0.43
C THR A 271 7.63 -20.07 0.18
N TYR A 272 7.22 -19.09 0.99
CA TYR A 272 5.96 -18.36 0.87
C TYR A 272 6.08 -17.08 0.02
N GLY A 273 7.27 -16.82 -0.53
CA GLY A 273 7.53 -15.64 -1.35
C GLY A 273 6.78 -15.67 -2.69
N ASN A 274 6.49 -14.49 -3.24
CA ASN A 274 5.74 -14.32 -4.48
C ASN A 274 6.30 -15.16 -5.65
N GLN A 275 7.63 -15.27 -5.76
CA GLN A 275 8.25 -16.04 -6.85
C GLN A 275 7.92 -17.53 -6.78
N VAL A 276 7.94 -18.12 -5.57
CA VAL A 276 7.59 -19.54 -5.37
C VAL A 276 6.11 -19.77 -5.63
N GLN A 277 5.25 -18.86 -5.17
CA GLN A 277 3.82 -18.90 -5.45
C GLN A 277 3.51 -18.86 -6.95
N LEU A 278 4.19 -17.98 -7.71
CA LEU A 278 4.05 -17.91 -9.17
C LEU A 278 4.48 -19.23 -9.86
N GLN A 279 5.61 -19.81 -9.42
CA GLN A 279 6.09 -21.08 -9.93
C GLN A 279 5.10 -22.23 -9.66
N THR A 280 4.54 -22.27 -8.45
CA THR A 280 3.54 -23.28 -8.05
C THR A 280 2.27 -23.19 -8.89
N ARG A 281 1.89 -21.99 -9.35
CA ARG A 281 0.76 -21.76 -10.27
C ARG A 281 1.13 -22.00 -11.75
N GLY A 282 2.36 -22.47 -12.05
CA GLY A 282 2.84 -22.65 -13.42
C GLY A 282 3.19 -21.35 -14.15
N LEU A 283 3.28 -20.24 -13.39
CA LEU A 283 3.70 -18.91 -13.86
C LEU A 283 5.17 -18.69 -13.48
N GLY A 284 5.87 -17.74 -14.08
CA GLY A 284 7.24 -17.39 -13.62
C GLY A 284 8.37 -18.04 -14.43
N GLY A 285 8.08 -18.63 -15.60
CA GLY A 285 9.09 -19.02 -16.59
C GLY A 285 9.65 -17.83 -17.36
N ALA A 286 10.74 -18.04 -18.12
CA ALA A 286 11.24 -17.04 -19.07
C ALA A 286 10.18 -16.77 -20.14
N ALA A 287 9.67 -15.52 -20.21
CA ALA A 287 8.64 -15.15 -21.16
C ALA A 287 9.18 -15.17 -22.61
N SER A 288 8.51 -15.87 -23.50
CA SER A 288 8.76 -15.82 -24.95
C SER A 288 8.43 -14.44 -25.51
N LEU A 289 8.98 -14.10 -26.66
CA LEU A 289 8.67 -12.81 -27.32
C LEU A 289 7.16 -12.63 -27.54
N THR A 290 6.44 -13.69 -27.89
CA THR A 290 4.98 -13.66 -28.08
C THR A 290 4.26 -13.33 -26.75
N GLN A 291 4.70 -13.93 -25.64
CA GLN A 291 4.14 -13.64 -24.31
C GLN A 291 4.45 -12.21 -23.88
N ILE A 292 5.66 -11.71 -24.17
CA ILE A 292 6.04 -10.30 -23.90
C ILE A 292 5.11 -9.36 -24.66
N VAL A 293 4.90 -9.58 -25.96
CA VAL A 293 4.00 -8.73 -26.77
C VAL A 293 2.55 -8.79 -26.26
N ALA A 294 2.06 -9.99 -25.97
CA ALA A 294 0.72 -10.17 -25.39
C ALA A 294 0.59 -9.47 -24.03
N GLY A 295 1.61 -9.57 -23.19
CA GLY A 295 1.69 -8.89 -21.89
C GLY A 295 1.69 -7.36 -22.01
N VAL A 296 2.42 -6.79 -22.98
CA VAL A 296 2.38 -5.35 -23.27
C VAL A 296 0.99 -4.89 -23.68
N VAL A 297 0.32 -5.65 -24.58
CA VAL A 297 -1.04 -5.32 -25.00
C VAL A 297 -2.01 -5.42 -23.82
N LYS A 298 -1.89 -6.44 -22.98
CA LYS A 298 -2.72 -6.61 -21.78
C LYS A 298 -2.50 -5.49 -20.78
N ALA A 299 -1.24 -5.13 -20.48
CA ALA A 299 -0.90 -4.02 -19.60
C ALA A 299 -1.45 -2.69 -20.12
N ALA A 300 -1.34 -2.43 -21.44
CA ALA A 300 -1.92 -1.23 -22.05
C ALA A 300 -3.45 -1.20 -21.92
N ARG A 301 -4.11 -2.35 -22.14
CA ARG A 301 -5.56 -2.51 -21.96
C ARG A 301 -5.99 -2.22 -20.52
N TRP A 302 -5.25 -2.72 -19.54
CA TRP A 302 -5.51 -2.50 -18.13
C TRP A 302 -5.31 -1.04 -17.74
N MET A 303 -4.21 -0.41 -18.17
CA MET A 303 -3.99 1.02 -17.92
C MET A 303 -5.08 1.89 -18.53
N ILE A 304 -5.59 1.56 -19.72
CA ILE A 304 -6.71 2.26 -20.34
C ILE A 304 -8.02 1.96 -19.61
N GLY A 305 -8.22 0.76 -19.09
CA GLY A 305 -9.38 0.41 -18.27
C GLY A 305 -9.44 1.21 -16.96
N VAL A 306 -8.29 1.42 -16.31
CA VAL A 306 -8.18 2.25 -15.10
C VAL A 306 -8.24 3.75 -15.45
N GLU A 307 -7.50 4.18 -16.49
CA GLU A 307 -7.37 5.58 -16.89
C GLU A 307 -7.54 5.74 -18.41
N PRO A 308 -8.78 5.80 -18.91
CA PRO A 308 -9.08 5.78 -20.36
C PRO A 308 -8.42 6.89 -21.16
N PHE A 309 -8.16 8.03 -20.53
CA PHE A 309 -7.54 9.20 -21.18
C PHE A 309 -6.01 9.26 -21.06
N LEU A 310 -5.36 8.25 -20.46
CA LEU A 310 -3.90 8.22 -20.25
C LEU A 310 -3.10 8.55 -21.53
N PRO A 311 -3.34 7.96 -22.72
CA PRO A 311 -2.57 8.28 -23.92
C PRO A 311 -2.69 9.75 -24.35
N LEU A 312 -3.92 10.28 -24.32
CA LEU A 312 -4.18 11.68 -24.70
C LEU A 312 -3.57 12.66 -23.69
N VAL A 313 -3.67 12.34 -22.40
CA VAL A 313 -3.10 13.16 -21.32
C VAL A 313 -1.58 13.17 -21.39
N LEU A 314 -0.95 12.02 -21.71
CA LEU A 314 0.49 11.94 -21.89
C LEU A 314 0.98 12.84 -23.03
N ILE A 315 0.34 12.76 -24.20
CA ILE A 315 0.66 13.61 -25.36
C ILE A 315 0.43 15.08 -25.02
N GLY A 316 -0.70 15.42 -24.43
CA GLY A 316 -1.06 16.79 -24.06
C GLY A 316 -0.11 17.38 -23.00
N CYS A 317 0.26 16.62 -21.99
CA CYS A 317 1.23 17.03 -20.97
C CYS A 317 2.60 17.29 -21.59
N LEU A 318 3.10 16.36 -22.40
CA LEU A 318 4.38 16.49 -23.08
C LEU A 318 4.41 17.74 -23.99
N ALA A 319 3.38 17.95 -24.81
CA ALA A 319 3.25 19.12 -25.67
C ALA A 319 3.29 20.44 -24.87
N VAL A 320 2.58 20.49 -23.73
CA VAL A 320 2.56 21.67 -22.84
C VAL A 320 3.93 21.91 -22.21
N VAL A 321 4.60 20.86 -21.73
CA VAL A 321 5.93 20.98 -21.10
C VAL A 321 6.98 21.44 -22.10
N VAL A 322 6.99 20.86 -23.31
CA VAL A 322 7.89 21.28 -24.40
C VAL A 322 7.64 22.73 -24.77
N HIS A 323 6.37 23.11 -24.97
CA HIS A 323 6.01 24.48 -25.34
C HIS A 323 6.38 25.51 -24.27
N ARG A 324 6.13 25.17 -22.98
CA ARG A 324 6.45 26.06 -21.84
C ARG A 324 7.90 25.96 -21.37
N ARG A 325 8.66 24.98 -21.85
CA ARG A 325 10.01 24.67 -21.39
C ARG A 325 10.09 24.47 -19.86
N SER A 326 9.02 23.95 -19.24
CA SER A 326 8.90 23.72 -17.78
C SER A 326 9.32 22.30 -17.39
N TRP A 327 10.55 21.92 -17.74
CA TRP A 327 11.06 20.57 -17.51
C TRP A 327 11.09 20.14 -16.05
N SER A 328 11.12 21.10 -15.10
CA SER A 328 11.07 20.78 -13.65
C SER A 328 9.76 20.11 -13.22
N ASP A 329 8.66 20.37 -13.93
CA ASP A 329 7.36 19.81 -13.61
C ASP A 329 7.30 18.31 -13.97
N LEU A 330 8.15 17.87 -14.92
CA LEU A 330 8.28 16.45 -15.27
C LEU A 330 8.94 15.60 -14.18
N GLY A 331 9.59 16.18 -13.17
CA GLY A 331 10.23 15.40 -12.10
C GLY A 331 9.26 14.48 -11.39
N VAL A 332 8.05 14.96 -11.09
CA VAL A 332 7.00 14.15 -10.45
C VAL A 332 6.43 13.13 -11.43
N VAL A 333 6.24 13.51 -12.69
CA VAL A 333 5.77 12.60 -13.75
C VAL A 333 6.77 11.46 -13.97
N ALA A 334 8.07 11.77 -13.99
CA ALA A 334 9.12 10.77 -14.13
C ALA A 334 9.16 9.80 -12.93
N MET A 335 8.96 10.29 -11.73
CA MET A 335 8.93 9.47 -10.52
C MET A 335 7.72 8.51 -10.52
N LEU A 336 6.50 9.01 -10.72
CA LEU A 336 5.29 8.18 -10.80
C LEU A 336 5.31 7.26 -12.02
N GLY A 337 5.73 7.78 -13.18
CA GLY A 337 5.88 7.01 -14.41
C GLY A 337 6.94 5.92 -14.31
N GLY A 338 8.00 6.13 -13.52
CA GLY A 338 9.02 5.12 -13.23
C GLY A 338 8.45 3.91 -12.51
N VAL A 339 7.53 4.13 -11.54
CA VAL A 339 6.81 3.04 -10.87
C VAL A 339 5.92 2.28 -11.85
N VAL A 340 5.13 3.00 -12.66
CA VAL A 340 4.24 2.37 -13.67
C VAL A 340 5.06 1.58 -14.70
N ALA A 341 6.19 2.12 -15.17
CA ALA A 341 7.07 1.45 -16.11
C ALA A 341 7.70 0.18 -15.50
N PHE A 342 8.14 0.25 -14.25
CA PHE A 342 8.66 -0.92 -13.54
C PHE A 342 7.61 -2.01 -13.37
N MET A 343 6.39 -1.65 -12.96
CA MET A 343 5.30 -2.61 -12.82
C MET A 343 4.90 -3.22 -14.16
N THR A 344 4.89 -2.41 -15.23
CA THR A 344 4.69 -2.93 -16.60
C THR A 344 5.78 -3.94 -16.96
N TYR A 345 7.05 -3.63 -16.67
CA TYR A 345 8.16 -4.56 -16.90
C TYR A 345 7.99 -5.86 -16.09
N ALA A 346 7.71 -5.76 -14.80
CA ALA A 346 7.54 -6.93 -13.92
C ALA A 346 6.37 -7.82 -14.39
N PHE A 347 5.25 -7.21 -14.77
CA PHE A 347 4.08 -7.88 -15.31
C PHE A 347 4.38 -8.60 -16.64
N VAL A 348 4.94 -7.88 -17.61
CA VAL A 348 5.25 -8.42 -18.94
C VAL A 348 6.30 -9.55 -18.89
N THR A 349 7.18 -9.52 -17.90
CA THR A 349 8.20 -10.57 -17.69
C THR A 349 7.75 -11.69 -16.75
N GLY A 350 6.47 -11.72 -16.33
CA GLY A 350 5.92 -12.77 -15.46
C GLY A 350 6.52 -12.82 -14.05
N LYS A 351 6.98 -11.67 -13.53
CA LYS A 351 7.56 -11.56 -12.19
C LYS A 351 6.55 -11.16 -11.11
N VAL A 352 5.35 -10.79 -11.51
CA VAL A 352 4.20 -10.48 -10.66
C VAL A 352 2.96 -11.17 -11.20
N ASP A 353 1.99 -11.39 -10.33
CA ASP A 353 0.69 -11.97 -10.68
C ASP A 353 -0.14 -11.03 -11.58
N GLU A 354 -1.21 -11.54 -12.13
CA GLU A 354 -2.11 -10.80 -13.01
C GLU A 354 -3.16 -10.06 -12.16
N GLU A 355 -2.82 -8.86 -11.68
CA GLU A 355 -3.71 -8.03 -10.86
C GLU A 355 -3.73 -6.57 -11.33
N LEU A 356 -4.91 -6.01 -11.52
CA LEU A 356 -5.13 -4.64 -12.00
C LEU A 356 -4.54 -3.59 -11.02
N ARG A 357 -4.50 -3.90 -9.72
CA ARG A 357 -3.96 -3.02 -8.67
C ARG A 357 -2.52 -2.59 -8.90
N TYR A 358 -1.73 -3.35 -9.61
CA TYR A 358 -0.34 -2.97 -9.92
C TYR A 358 -0.24 -1.71 -10.77
N PHE A 359 -1.30 -1.32 -11.46
CA PHE A 359 -1.37 -0.11 -12.27
C PHE A 359 -2.08 1.06 -11.57
N ILE A 360 -2.45 0.94 -10.28
CA ILE A 360 -3.17 1.99 -9.53
C ILE A 360 -2.42 3.33 -9.52
N VAL A 361 -1.08 3.32 -9.61
CA VAL A 361 -0.24 4.54 -9.65
C VAL A 361 -0.46 5.34 -10.95
N ALA A 362 -1.06 4.76 -11.99
CA ALA A 362 -1.47 5.50 -13.18
C ALA A 362 -2.49 6.61 -12.85
N ILE A 363 -3.34 6.40 -11.83
CA ILE A 363 -4.36 7.39 -11.41
C ILE A 363 -3.71 8.69 -10.93
N PRO A 364 -2.86 8.71 -9.88
CA PRO A 364 -2.17 9.94 -9.48
C PRO A 364 -1.25 10.49 -10.57
N LEU A 365 -0.65 9.65 -11.41
CA LEU A 365 0.16 10.08 -12.55
C LEU A 365 -0.67 10.91 -13.53
N VAL A 366 -1.84 10.44 -13.95
CA VAL A 366 -2.73 11.15 -14.89
C VAL A 366 -3.23 12.45 -14.28
N ILE A 367 -3.66 12.45 -13.03
CA ILE A 367 -4.10 13.66 -12.32
C ILE A 367 -3.00 14.72 -12.27
N VAL A 368 -1.75 14.33 -12.00
CA VAL A 368 -0.59 15.24 -12.00
C VAL A 368 -0.32 15.78 -13.40
N MET A 369 -0.33 14.93 -14.42
CA MET A 369 -0.13 15.37 -15.82
C MET A 369 -1.19 16.37 -16.28
N VAL A 370 -2.47 16.12 -15.98
CA VAL A 370 -3.54 17.08 -16.25
C VAL A 370 -3.33 18.37 -15.44
N GLY A 371 -2.94 18.23 -14.16
CA GLY A 371 -2.57 19.38 -13.32
C GLY A 371 -1.54 20.28 -13.98
N ILE A 372 -0.44 19.70 -14.49
CA ILE A 372 0.60 20.43 -15.24
C ILE A 372 0.01 21.10 -16.49
N ALA A 373 -0.82 20.38 -17.25
CA ALA A 373 -1.41 20.90 -18.49
C ALA A 373 -2.34 22.10 -18.24
N VAL A 374 -3.12 22.09 -17.15
CA VAL A 374 -4.10 23.15 -16.83
C VAL A 374 -3.56 24.23 -15.89
N ALA A 375 -2.33 24.10 -15.37
CA ALA A 375 -1.68 25.10 -14.53
C ALA A 375 -1.57 26.46 -15.24
N ARG A 376 -1.55 27.55 -14.48
CA ARG A 376 -1.38 28.90 -15.03
C ARG A 376 0.09 29.15 -15.38
N SER A 377 0.36 29.62 -16.60
CA SER A 377 1.68 30.11 -16.97
C SER A 377 2.02 31.36 -16.15
N GLY A 378 3.10 31.31 -15.36
CA GLY A 378 3.65 32.51 -14.70
C GLY A 378 3.28 32.78 -13.25
N THR A 379 2.51 31.95 -12.56
CA THR A 379 2.31 32.08 -11.11
C THR A 379 3.37 31.32 -10.33
N ALA A 380 4.57 31.89 -10.23
CA ALA A 380 5.45 31.53 -9.12
C ALA A 380 4.75 31.90 -7.81
N THR A 381 4.33 30.94 -7.03
CA THR A 381 3.85 31.17 -5.66
C THR A 381 4.93 31.92 -4.89
N ARG A 382 4.67 33.20 -4.58
CA ARG A 382 5.49 33.92 -3.60
C ARG A 382 5.31 33.18 -2.27
N VAL A 383 6.39 32.59 -1.77
CA VAL A 383 6.45 32.16 -0.36
C VAL A 383 6.15 33.43 0.45
N PRO A 384 5.19 33.39 1.38
CA PRO A 384 4.86 34.57 2.20
C PRO A 384 6.14 35.08 2.89
N ALA A 385 6.34 36.38 2.86
CA ALA A 385 7.54 37.06 3.43
C ALA A 385 7.72 36.81 4.93
N ALA A 386 6.71 36.33 5.65
CA ALA A 386 6.76 35.98 7.06
C ALA A 386 7.66 34.77 7.38
N ASP A 387 7.84 33.83 6.42
CA ASP A 387 8.73 32.66 6.62
C ASP A 387 10.20 32.96 6.20
N GLN A 388 10.44 34.04 5.45
CA GLN A 388 11.79 34.46 5.06
C GLN A 388 12.58 35.10 6.22
N ALA A 389 11.91 35.66 7.24
CA ALA A 389 12.56 36.32 8.38
C ALA A 389 13.16 35.36 9.42
N ARG A 390 12.88 34.05 9.33
CA ARG A 390 13.43 33.00 10.21
C ARG A 390 14.55 32.15 9.58
N ALA A 391 14.92 32.40 8.33
CA ALA A 391 16.05 31.74 7.71
C ALA A 391 17.34 32.40 8.19
N ILE A 392 18.02 31.77 9.12
CA ILE A 392 19.41 32.02 9.49
C ILE A 392 20.22 32.07 8.19
N THR A 393 21.02 33.13 8.07
CA THR A 393 21.87 33.51 6.95
C THR A 393 22.86 32.40 6.57
N VAL A 394 22.40 31.41 5.81
CA VAL A 394 23.26 30.57 4.97
C VAL A 394 23.09 31.11 3.57
N THR A 395 24.18 31.58 2.97
CA THR A 395 24.30 32.26 1.69
C THR A 395 23.22 31.85 0.69
N ALA A 396 22.25 32.74 0.46
CA ALA A 396 21.18 32.56 -0.49
C ALA A 396 21.78 32.39 -1.91
N ARG A 397 21.74 31.16 -2.42
CA ARG A 397 22.06 30.89 -3.82
C ARG A 397 21.06 31.64 -4.70
N PRO A 398 21.48 32.42 -5.69
CA PRO A 398 20.57 33.16 -6.55
C PRO A 398 19.64 32.19 -7.28
N ALA A 399 18.34 32.46 -7.25
CA ALA A 399 17.30 31.72 -7.94
C ALA A 399 17.71 31.44 -9.39
N SER A 400 17.72 30.16 -9.75
CA SER A 400 18.24 29.64 -11.01
C SER A 400 17.59 30.31 -12.25
N ARG A 401 18.33 30.39 -13.35
CA ARG A 401 17.92 30.87 -14.68
C ARG A 401 16.66 30.19 -15.24
N TRP A 402 16.20 29.12 -14.64
CA TRP A 402 14.99 28.39 -15.01
C TRP A 402 13.70 29.20 -14.92
N ARG A 403 13.68 30.30 -14.16
CA ARG A 403 12.50 31.15 -13.98
C ARG A 403 12.17 32.11 -15.13
N ARG A 404 13.02 32.22 -16.16
CA ARG A 404 12.85 33.24 -17.22
C ARG A 404 12.76 32.68 -18.64
N ALA A 405 12.27 31.44 -18.82
CA ALA A 405 11.76 31.11 -20.14
C ALA A 405 10.39 31.80 -20.28
N ALA A 406 10.27 32.67 -21.29
CA ALA A 406 9.03 33.37 -21.58
C ALA A 406 7.88 32.37 -21.61
N ALA A 407 6.89 32.58 -20.75
CA ALA A 407 5.73 31.73 -20.68
C ALA A 407 4.96 31.89 -21.99
N GLY A 408 5.09 30.92 -22.90
CA GLY A 408 4.25 30.85 -24.09
C GLY A 408 2.76 30.79 -23.71
N PRO A 409 1.84 31.15 -24.60
CA PRO A 409 0.40 31.06 -24.30
C PRO A 409 0.04 29.63 -23.90
N GLY A 410 -0.51 29.50 -22.71
CA GLY A 410 -1.02 28.19 -22.21
C GLY A 410 -2.26 27.76 -23.02
N PRO A 411 -2.73 26.50 -22.81
CA PRO A 411 -3.93 26.02 -23.48
C PRO A 411 -5.11 26.96 -23.24
N GLY A 412 -5.93 27.14 -24.27
CA GLY A 412 -7.11 28.01 -24.23
C GLY A 412 -8.08 27.61 -23.10
N ARG A 413 -9.00 28.48 -22.73
CA ARG A 413 -10.01 28.22 -21.70
C ARG A 413 -10.79 26.93 -21.98
N LEU A 414 -11.16 26.69 -23.24
CA LEU A 414 -11.91 25.53 -23.69
C LEU A 414 -11.11 24.22 -23.45
N ALA A 415 -9.84 24.16 -23.87
CA ALA A 415 -8.99 23.00 -23.70
C ALA A 415 -8.82 22.61 -22.20
N ARG A 416 -8.75 23.61 -21.32
CA ARG A 416 -8.68 23.39 -19.87
C ARG A 416 -9.99 22.87 -19.28
N VAL A 417 -11.14 23.28 -19.82
CA VAL A 417 -12.44 22.76 -19.42
C VAL A 417 -12.59 21.32 -19.88
N ILE A 418 -12.25 21.04 -21.13
CA ILE A 418 -12.27 19.68 -21.71
C ILE A 418 -11.39 18.73 -20.89
N ALA A 419 -10.16 19.14 -20.54
CA ALA A 419 -9.26 18.32 -19.75
C ALA A 419 -9.84 17.97 -18.35
N VAL A 420 -10.49 18.92 -17.68
CA VAL A 420 -11.14 18.65 -16.39
C VAL A 420 -12.39 17.80 -16.57
N ALA A 421 -13.19 18.03 -17.63
CA ALA A 421 -14.36 17.22 -17.92
C ALA A 421 -13.99 15.76 -18.24
N ALA A 422 -12.90 15.55 -19.00
CA ALA A 422 -12.35 14.21 -19.23
C ALA A 422 -11.99 13.52 -17.91
N MET A 423 -11.36 14.23 -16.96
CA MET A 423 -11.06 13.64 -15.64
C MET A 423 -12.33 13.30 -14.82
N VAL A 424 -13.39 14.08 -14.93
CA VAL A 424 -14.67 13.71 -14.31
C VAL A 424 -15.23 12.45 -14.94
N ALA A 425 -15.09 12.29 -16.26
CA ALA A 425 -15.54 11.10 -16.97
C ALA A 425 -14.72 9.84 -16.63
N THR A 426 -13.50 9.95 -16.08
CA THR A 426 -12.74 8.76 -15.61
C THR A 426 -13.45 8.06 -14.45
N ILE A 427 -14.27 8.74 -13.66
CA ILE A 427 -14.98 8.11 -12.53
C ILE A 427 -15.96 7.03 -13.03
N PRO A 428 -16.98 7.31 -13.87
CA PRO A 428 -17.85 6.26 -14.37
C PRO A 428 -17.16 5.28 -15.32
N LEU A 429 -16.20 5.73 -16.12
CA LEU A 429 -15.45 4.84 -17.01
C LEU A 429 -14.51 3.90 -16.24
N GLY A 430 -13.85 4.40 -15.19
CA GLY A 430 -13.05 3.58 -14.29
C GLY A 430 -13.90 2.56 -13.54
N TYR A 431 -15.14 2.92 -13.14
CA TYR A 431 -16.09 1.96 -12.57
C TYR A 431 -16.41 0.84 -13.55
N LEU A 432 -16.70 1.15 -14.81
CA LEU A 432 -16.91 0.15 -15.85
C LEU A 432 -15.66 -0.72 -16.07
N GLY A 433 -14.48 -0.11 -16.02
CA GLY A 433 -13.21 -0.83 -16.15
C GLY A 433 -12.96 -1.83 -15.02
N ILE A 434 -13.13 -1.44 -13.76
CA ILE A 434 -12.90 -2.35 -12.62
C ILE A 434 -14.02 -3.39 -12.44
N THR A 435 -15.18 -3.21 -13.06
CA THR A 435 -16.28 -4.19 -13.04
C THR A 435 -16.29 -5.12 -14.25
N ASP A 436 -15.40 -4.90 -15.22
CA ASP A 436 -15.28 -5.75 -16.40
C ASP A 436 -14.43 -7.00 -16.08
N PRO A 437 -15.03 -8.19 -15.95
CA PRO A 437 -14.30 -9.41 -15.60
C PRO A 437 -13.32 -9.85 -16.71
N THR A 438 -13.40 -9.26 -17.91
CA THR A 438 -12.43 -9.53 -18.99
C THR A 438 -11.15 -8.72 -18.85
N LEU A 439 -11.17 -7.66 -18.03
CA LEU A 439 -9.97 -6.88 -17.66
C LEU A 439 -9.31 -7.51 -16.45
N ASP A 440 -10.00 -7.59 -15.33
CA ASP A 440 -9.51 -8.26 -14.13
C ASP A 440 -10.66 -8.95 -13.38
N HIS A 441 -10.39 -10.17 -12.97
CA HIS A 441 -11.37 -10.98 -12.27
C HIS A 441 -11.50 -10.62 -10.79
N HIS A 442 -10.39 -10.22 -10.14
CA HIS A 442 -10.35 -9.97 -8.69
C HIS A 442 -11.12 -8.72 -8.28
N GLU A 443 -10.81 -7.57 -8.88
CA GLU A 443 -11.53 -6.33 -8.60
C GLU A 443 -12.98 -6.40 -9.04
N ALA A 444 -13.26 -7.01 -10.20
CA ALA A 444 -14.63 -7.20 -10.65
C ALA A 444 -15.44 -8.06 -9.68
N MET A 445 -14.88 -9.18 -9.19
CA MET A 445 -15.53 -9.99 -8.15
C MET A 445 -15.79 -9.18 -6.87
N ALA A 446 -14.77 -8.46 -6.38
CA ALA A 446 -14.88 -7.69 -5.15
C ALA A 446 -16.01 -6.64 -5.24
N VAL A 447 -16.05 -5.87 -6.34
CA VAL A 447 -17.08 -4.85 -6.53
C VAL A 447 -18.47 -5.46 -6.70
N GLN A 448 -18.61 -6.53 -7.50
CA GLN A 448 -19.91 -7.17 -7.73
C GLN A 448 -20.46 -7.84 -6.47
N ALA A 449 -19.61 -8.48 -5.66
CA ALA A 449 -20.03 -9.08 -4.40
C ALA A 449 -20.58 -8.04 -3.42
N VAL A 450 -20.02 -6.83 -3.44
CA VAL A 450 -20.41 -5.72 -2.56
C VAL A 450 -21.65 -4.97 -3.07
N VAL A 451 -21.72 -4.66 -4.37
CA VAL A 451 -22.78 -3.82 -4.95
C VAL A 451 -24.04 -4.61 -5.32
N HIS A 452 -23.99 -5.94 -5.34
CA HIS A 452 -25.13 -6.84 -5.60
C HIS A 452 -25.94 -6.46 -6.86
N THR A 453 -25.25 -6.26 -7.99
CA THR A 453 -25.91 -5.85 -9.25
C THR A 453 -26.61 -6.99 -10.00
N GLY A 454 -26.66 -8.20 -9.39
CA GLY A 454 -27.30 -9.39 -9.99
C GLY A 454 -27.05 -10.65 -9.16
N PRO A 455 -27.46 -11.83 -9.65
CA PRO A 455 -27.11 -13.08 -9.00
C PRO A 455 -25.59 -13.25 -8.98
N LEU A 456 -25.05 -13.70 -7.84
CA LEU A 456 -23.62 -13.95 -7.70
C LEU A 456 -23.15 -14.97 -8.74
N THR A 457 -22.03 -14.70 -9.38
CA THR A 457 -21.36 -15.69 -10.22
C THR A 457 -20.88 -16.88 -9.37
N PRO A 458 -20.62 -18.06 -9.96
CA PRO A 458 -20.06 -19.19 -9.24
C PRO A 458 -18.79 -18.83 -8.46
N ALA A 459 -17.88 -18.04 -9.06
CA ALA A 459 -16.64 -17.59 -8.43
C ALA A 459 -16.86 -16.65 -7.23
N GLN A 460 -17.81 -15.70 -7.32
CA GLN A 460 -18.19 -14.83 -6.20
C GLN A 460 -18.84 -15.61 -5.06
N SER A 461 -19.75 -16.53 -5.42
CA SER A 461 -20.35 -17.45 -4.44
C SER A 461 -19.28 -18.34 -3.79
N ALA A 462 -18.23 -18.69 -4.52
CA ALA A 462 -17.09 -19.44 -4.05
C ALA A 462 -16.26 -18.64 -3.01
N ALA A 463 -15.91 -17.39 -3.34
CA ALA A 463 -15.15 -16.53 -2.41
C ALA A 463 -15.91 -16.30 -1.08
N MET A 464 -17.23 -16.07 -1.14
CA MET A 464 -18.06 -15.95 0.06
C MET A 464 -18.17 -17.24 0.86
N ARG A 465 -18.17 -18.41 0.20
CA ARG A 465 -18.19 -19.71 0.88
C ARG A 465 -16.88 -20.01 1.57
N ARG A 466 -15.75 -19.58 1.01
CA ARG A 466 -14.43 -19.73 1.65
C ARG A 466 -14.41 -19.08 3.03
N ASP A 467 -14.89 -17.84 3.14
CA ASP A 467 -15.03 -17.17 4.45
C ASP A 467 -15.91 -17.99 5.42
N GLN A 468 -16.99 -18.61 4.92
CA GLN A 468 -17.85 -19.46 5.71
C GLN A 468 -17.16 -20.76 6.18
N VAL A 469 -16.31 -21.36 5.33
CA VAL A 469 -15.52 -22.54 5.68
C VAL A 469 -14.50 -22.19 6.78
N ASP A 470 -13.77 -21.09 6.62
CA ASP A 470 -12.80 -20.65 7.63
C ASP A 470 -13.46 -20.38 8.99
N VAL A 471 -14.64 -19.75 8.98
CA VAL A 471 -15.46 -19.57 10.21
C VAL A 471 -15.94 -20.90 10.77
N ALA A 472 -16.36 -21.85 9.92
CA ALA A 472 -16.83 -23.15 10.38
C ALA A 472 -15.71 -23.98 11.02
N VAL A 473 -14.52 -23.99 10.40
CA VAL A 473 -13.31 -24.64 10.94
C VAL A 473 -12.94 -24.03 12.28
N SER A 474 -12.82 -22.71 12.34
CA SER A 474 -12.48 -21.98 13.56
C SER A 474 -13.44 -22.31 14.71
N ARG A 475 -14.76 -22.23 14.47
CA ARG A 475 -15.78 -22.56 15.48
C ARG A 475 -15.76 -24.03 15.92
N TYR A 476 -15.49 -24.94 14.98
CA TYR A 476 -15.39 -26.36 15.32
C TYR A 476 -14.21 -26.62 16.26
N VAL A 477 -13.04 -26.04 15.95
CA VAL A 477 -11.83 -26.17 16.77
C VAL A 477 -12.03 -25.50 18.12
N ASP A 478 -12.62 -24.30 18.18
CA ASP A 478 -12.94 -23.59 19.42
C ASP A 478 -13.88 -24.42 20.32
N ALA A 479 -14.85 -25.15 19.74
CA ALA A 479 -15.77 -26.00 20.48
C ALA A 479 -15.11 -27.23 21.11
N LEU A 480 -13.90 -27.59 20.70
CA LEU A 480 -13.13 -28.68 21.35
C LEU A 480 -12.55 -28.23 22.70
N ASN A 481 -12.58 -26.94 23.03
CA ASN A 481 -12.08 -26.35 24.27
C ASN A 481 -10.65 -26.80 24.62
N LEU A 482 -9.75 -26.69 23.68
CA LEU A 482 -8.36 -27.15 23.80
C LEU A 482 -7.52 -26.13 24.57
N GLY A 483 -6.47 -26.64 25.25
CA GLY A 483 -5.47 -25.79 25.87
C GLY A 483 -4.49 -25.18 24.82
N PRO A 484 -3.57 -24.30 25.27
CA PRO A 484 -2.58 -23.70 24.39
C PRO A 484 -1.72 -24.73 23.65
N GLY A 485 -1.46 -24.46 22.34
CA GLY A 485 -0.55 -25.28 21.53
C GLY A 485 -1.04 -26.69 21.17
N ARG A 486 -2.35 -26.93 21.19
CA ARG A 486 -2.91 -28.26 20.91
C ARG A 486 -3.25 -28.52 19.45
N VAL A 487 -3.27 -27.50 18.62
CA VAL A 487 -3.60 -27.61 17.19
C VAL A 487 -2.45 -27.07 16.34
N LEU A 488 -1.83 -27.93 15.55
CA LEU A 488 -0.78 -27.53 14.61
C LEU A 488 -1.42 -27.13 13.27
N VAL A 489 -1.07 -25.98 12.76
CA VAL A 489 -1.52 -25.46 11.46
C VAL A 489 -0.45 -24.58 10.82
N ASP A 490 -0.30 -24.67 9.50
CA ASP A 490 0.43 -23.65 8.73
C ASP A 490 -0.49 -22.45 8.48
N ASP A 491 -0.11 -21.30 9.00
CA ASP A 491 -0.91 -20.08 8.88
C ASP A 491 -0.78 -19.38 7.50
N PHE A 492 0.03 -19.90 6.59
CA PHE A 492 0.09 -19.41 5.21
C PHE A 492 -1.27 -19.47 4.50
N LEU A 493 -1.99 -20.60 4.63
CA LEU A 493 -3.37 -20.74 4.15
C LEU A 493 -4.39 -20.64 5.28
N GLY A 494 -3.97 -20.98 6.53
CA GLY A 494 -4.81 -21.02 7.71
C GLY A 494 -4.98 -19.67 8.43
N TYR A 495 -4.40 -18.58 7.93
CA TYR A 495 -4.42 -17.27 8.59
C TYR A 495 -5.83 -16.79 8.99
N ALA A 496 -6.82 -16.99 8.11
CA ALA A 496 -8.18 -16.55 8.37
C ALA A 496 -8.86 -17.42 9.46
N ILE A 497 -8.57 -18.72 9.51
CA ILE A 497 -9.06 -19.65 10.54
C ILE A 497 -8.53 -19.22 11.91
N VAL A 498 -7.22 -18.99 12.02
CA VAL A 498 -6.56 -18.56 13.26
C VAL A 498 -7.11 -17.20 13.71
N MET A 499 -7.21 -16.24 12.80
CA MET A 499 -7.71 -14.88 13.09
C MET A 499 -9.15 -14.86 13.62
N LYS A 500 -10.00 -15.77 13.12
CA LYS A 500 -11.42 -15.86 13.49
C LYS A 500 -11.68 -16.67 14.76
N SER A 501 -10.68 -17.40 15.27
CA SER A 501 -10.77 -18.15 16.50
C SER A 501 -10.88 -17.23 17.72
N ALA A 502 -11.70 -17.64 18.68
CA ALA A 502 -11.80 -17.02 20.00
C ALA A 502 -10.60 -17.38 20.90
N HIS A 503 -9.91 -18.50 20.61
CA HIS A 503 -8.82 -19.08 21.38
C HIS A 503 -7.59 -19.29 20.49
N GLN A 504 -6.95 -18.20 20.06
CA GLN A 504 -5.81 -18.27 19.12
C GLN A 504 -4.59 -18.95 19.73
N ASP A 505 -4.43 -18.93 21.04
CA ASP A 505 -3.37 -19.59 21.77
C ASP A 505 -3.41 -21.12 21.66
N GLN A 506 -4.55 -21.72 21.27
CA GLN A 506 -4.65 -23.16 21.00
C GLN A 506 -3.85 -23.61 19.78
N TYR A 507 -3.52 -22.68 18.84
CA TYR A 507 -2.79 -23.01 17.64
C TYR A 507 -1.28 -22.86 17.81
N VAL A 508 -0.54 -23.81 17.20
CA VAL A 508 0.89 -23.71 16.86
C VAL A 508 0.96 -23.30 15.41
N ILE A 509 1.55 -22.14 15.13
CA ILE A 509 1.60 -21.52 13.81
C ILE A 509 3.03 -21.34 13.31
N THR A 510 3.22 -21.14 12.01
CA THR A 510 4.54 -21.06 11.38
C THR A 510 5.46 -19.97 11.92
N SER A 511 4.92 -18.94 12.54
CA SER A 511 5.69 -17.87 13.17
C SER A 511 6.17 -18.19 14.60
N ASP A 512 5.67 -19.23 15.24
CA ASP A 512 6.10 -19.62 16.59
C ASP A 512 7.56 -20.07 16.58
N THR A 513 8.32 -19.69 17.61
CA THR A 513 9.76 -19.95 17.69
C THR A 513 10.11 -21.43 17.76
N ASP A 514 9.20 -22.26 18.28
CA ASP A 514 9.32 -23.70 18.39
C ASP A 514 8.60 -24.49 17.29
N PHE A 515 8.03 -23.81 16.29
CA PHE A 515 7.21 -24.43 15.24
C PHE A 515 7.93 -25.61 14.55
N GLN A 516 9.18 -25.45 14.15
CA GLN A 516 9.94 -26.50 13.45
C GLN A 516 10.19 -27.73 14.34
N GLN A 517 10.42 -27.51 15.63
CA GLN A 517 10.56 -28.59 16.60
C GLN A 517 9.25 -29.36 16.74
N ILE A 518 8.13 -28.63 16.91
CA ILE A 518 6.79 -29.21 17.06
C ILE A 518 6.37 -29.92 15.76
N LEU A 519 6.64 -29.32 14.61
CA LEU A 519 6.36 -29.93 13.31
C LEU A 519 7.11 -31.26 13.12
N SER A 520 8.33 -31.39 13.65
CA SER A 520 9.12 -32.63 13.52
C SER A 520 8.56 -33.80 14.32
N ASP A 521 7.94 -33.57 15.48
CA ASP A 521 7.24 -34.56 16.32
C ASP A 521 6.07 -33.90 17.06
N PRO A 522 4.90 -33.80 16.42
CA PRO A 522 3.72 -33.18 17.02
C PRO A 522 3.28 -33.89 18.29
N SER A 523 3.38 -35.23 18.35
CA SER A 523 2.89 -36.03 19.49
C SER A 523 3.73 -35.80 20.74
N ALA A 524 5.06 -35.80 20.62
CA ALA A 524 5.97 -35.58 21.74
C ALA A 524 5.87 -34.15 22.31
N ASN A 525 5.44 -33.18 21.49
CA ASN A 525 5.28 -31.79 21.88
C ASN A 525 3.84 -31.44 22.31
N GLY A 526 2.98 -32.44 22.52
CA GLY A 526 1.66 -32.29 23.12
C GLY A 526 0.59 -31.74 22.15
N VAL A 527 0.83 -31.77 20.85
CA VAL A 527 -0.19 -31.49 19.84
C VAL A 527 -1.22 -32.59 19.80
N GLU A 528 -2.49 -32.24 19.89
CA GLU A 528 -3.60 -33.19 19.86
C GLU A 528 -4.25 -33.29 18.48
N TYR A 529 -4.19 -32.22 17.72
CA TYR A 529 -4.79 -32.14 16.38
C TYR A 529 -3.86 -31.46 15.38
N VAL A 530 -3.96 -31.86 14.12
CA VAL A 530 -3.30 -31.20 13.00
C VAL A 530 -4.35 -30.83 11.96
N LEU A 531 -4.39 -29.56 11.59
CA LEU A 531 -5.30 -29.01 10.59
C LEU A 531 -4.52 -28.81 9.29
N ILE A 532 -4.96 -29.45 8.20
CA ILE A 532 -4.19 -29.57 6.97
C ILE A 532 -5.07 -29.17 5.78
N PRO A 533 -4.62 -28.26 4.90
CA PRO A 533 -5.30 -27.97 3.64
C PRO A 533 -5.05 -29.09 2.62
N SER A 534 -5.84 -29.11 1.53
CA SER A 534 -5.59 -29.99 0.38
C SER A 534 -4.14 -29.86 -0.10
N ASP A 535 -3.50 -31.00 -0.43
CA ASP A 535 -2.10 -31.09 -0.90
C ASP A 535 -1.94 -30.77 -2.39
N SER A 536 -2.88 -30.00 -2.95
CA SER A 536 -2.87 -29.53 -4.34
C SER A 536 -2.77 -28.01 -4.43
N GLY A 537 -2.35 -27.50 -5.58
CA GLY A 537 -2.21 -26.05 -5.79
C GLY A 537 -1.33 -25.38 -4.74
N MET A 538 -1.82 -24.33 -4.10
CA MET A 538 -1.09 -23.61 -3.06
C MET A 538 -0.87 -24.44 -1.78
N GLY A 539 -1.65 -25.47 -1.53
CA GLY A 539 -1.48 -26.38 -0.39
C GLY A 539 -0.21 -27.23 -0.48
N THR A 540 0.43 -27.32 -1.63
CA THR A 540 1.78 -27.92 -1.76
C THR A 540 2.87 -27.11 -1.04
N LEU A 541 2.61 -25.84 -0.75
CA LEU A 541 3.50 -24.96 0.02
C LEU A 541 3.30 -25.07 1.52
N ASP A 542 2.20 -25.70 1.97
CA ASP A 542 1.90 -25.92 3.38
C ASP A 542 3.02 -26.70 4.08
N ALA A 543 3.46 -26.23 5.24
CA ALA A 543 4.59 -26.82 5.96
C ALA A 543 4.32 -28.26 6.42
N VAL A 544 3.07 -28.57 6.81
CA VAL A 544 2.68 -29.91 7.25
C VAL A 544 2.66 -30.86 6.05
N ASN A 545 2.06 -30.45 4.93
CA ASN A 545 2.05 -31.24 3.70
C ASN A 545 3.48 -31.54 3.19
N ARG A 546 4.40 -30.60 3.35
CA ARG A 546 5.82 -30.78 2.98
C ARG A 546 6.57 -31.70 3.93
N ALA A 547 6.31 -31.57 5.25
CA ALA A 547 6.95 -32.41 6.25
C ALA A 547 6.46 -33.87 6.20
N TYR A 548 5.18 -34.08 5.88
CA TYR A 548 4.52 -35.37 5.88
C TYR A 548 3.82 -35.65 4.54
N PRO A 549 4.55 -35.97 3.47
CA PRO A 549 3.97 -36.21 2.15
C PRO A 549 2.86 -37.25 2.16
N GLY A 550 1.69 -36.92 1.60
CA GLY A 550 0.49 -37.77 1.56
C GLY A 550 -0.33 -37.79 2.85
N VAL A 551 0.01 -36.98 3.86
CA VAL A 551 -0.74 -36.87 5.11
C VAL A 551 -2.17 -36.42 4.88
N TYR A 552 -2.40 -35.51 3.95
CA TYR A 552 -3.74 -35.04 3.63
C TYR A 552 -4.67 -36.20 3.23
N ALA A 553 -4.20 -37.15 2.42
CA ALA A 553 -5.00 -38.27 1.97
C ALA A 553 -5.23 -39.34 3.03
N THR A 554 -4.22 -39.66 3.82
CA THR A 554 -4.17 -40.89 4.64
C THR A 554 -3.97 -40.67 6.13
N GLY A 555 -3.61 -39.46 6.57
CA GLY A 555 -3.17 -39.21 7.96
C GLY A 555 -1.83 -39.86 8.30
N ARG A 556 -1.11 -40.41 7.31
CA ARG A 556 0.11 -41.19 7.53
C ARG A 556 1.19 -40.36 8.24
N GLY A 557 1.71 -40.94 9.33
CA GLY A 557 2.74 -40.30 10.14
C GLY A 557 2.23 -39.30 11.17
N ILE A 558 0.93 -38.98 11.17
CA ILE A 558 0.29 -38.05 12.13
C ILE A 558 -0.77 -38.76 12.97
N GLY A 559 -1.82 -39.33 12.34
CA GLY A 559 -2.92 -39.87 13.13
C GLY A 559 -4.16 -40.22 12.30
N THR A 560 -5.33 -40.12 12.93
CA THR A 560 -6.63 -40.52 12.36
C THR A 560 -7.47 -39.30 11.98
N LEU A 561 -8.15 -39.38 10.83
CA LEU A 561 -9.06 -38.34 10.34
C LEU A 561 -10.25 -38.20 11.32
N VAL A 562 -10.50 -36.97 11.75
CA VAL A 562 -11.66 -36.61 12.58
C VAL A 562 -12.80 -36.10 11.70
N THR A 563 -12.50 -35.13 10.86
CA THR A 563 -13.50 -34.51 9.98
C THR A 563 -12.85 -33.84 8.77
N THR A 564 -13.67 -33.64 7.72
CA THR A 564 -13.29 -32.86 6.54
C THR A 564 -14.24 -31.69 6.40
N PHE A 565 -13.70 -30.50 6.15
CA PHE A 565 -14.44 -29.30 5.81
C PHE A 565 -14.29 -29.06 4.33
N HIS A 566 -15.38 -29.22 3.60
CA HIS A 566 -15.37 -29.10 2.14
C HIS A 566 -15.59 -27.64 1.72
N ASP A 567 -14.68 -27.12 0.96
CA ASP A 567 -14.90 -25.90 0.19
C ASP A 567 -15.59 -26.26 -1.13
N SER A 568 -16.88 -25.95 -1.22
CA SER A 568 -17.65 -26.14 -2.46
C SER A 568 -17.29 -25.12 -3.54
N SER A 569 -16.23 -24.32 -3.35
CA SER A 569 -15.68 -23.40 -4.33
C SER A 569 -14.69 -24.11 -5.26
N ASP A 570 -14.48 -23.58 -6.47
CA ASP A 570 -13.44 -24.04 -7.38
C ASP A 570 -12.00 -23.75 -6.88
N SER A 571 -11.86 -23.11 -5.71
CA SER A 571 -10.56 -22.76 -5.13
C SER A 571 -9.83 -23.92 -4.42
N HIS A 572 -10.46 -25.09 -4.33
CA HIS A 572 -9.89 -26.37 -3.89
C HIS A 572 -9.12 -26.32 -2.55
N THR A 573 -9.62 -25.59 -1.56
CA THR A 573 -9.00 -25.59 -0.23
C THR A 573 -9.88 -26.32 0.77
N ASP A 574 -10.07 -27.63 0.55
CA ASP A 574 -10.65 -28.50 1.58
C ASP A 574 -9.70 -28.59 2.75
N TRP A 575 -10.24 -28.57 3.96
CA TRP A 575 -9.48 -28.74 5.17
C TRP A 575 -9.78 -30.09 5.82
N ARG A 576 -8.76 -30.76 6.35
CA ARG A 576 -8.89 -31.98 7.13
C ARG A 576 -8.29 -31.80 8.51
N LEU A 577 -9.05 -32.20 9.54
CA LEU A 577 -8.60 -32.24 10.91
C LEU A 577 -8.25 -33.69 11.29
N TYR A 578 -7.00 -33.90 11.64
CA TYR A 578 -6.48 -35.18 12.10
C TYR A 578 -6.22 -35.13 13.61
N ARG A 579 -6.62 -36.19 14.33
CA ARG A 579 -6.22 -36.39 15.71
C ARG A 579 -4.88 -37.10 15.74
N VAL A 580 -3.91 -36.51 16.45
CA VAL A 580 -2.55 -37.05 16.55
C VAL A 580 -2.60 -38.39 17.32
N SER A 581 -1.94 -39.42 16.76
CA SER A 581 -1.78 -40.68 17.45
C SER A 581 -0.70 -40.51 18.53
N THR A 582 -1.05 -40.82 19.79
CA THR A 582 -0.05 -40.92 20.84
C THR A 582 0.88 -42.09 20.50
N SER A 583 2.17 -41.79 20.28
CA SER A 583 3.20 -42.83 20.22
C SER A 583 3.15 -43.58 21.57
N GLY A 584 2.66 -44.83 21.55
CA GLY A 584 2.64 -45.70 22.69
C GLY A 584 4.05 -46.14 23.11
#